data_e7ce1dfba699a3bfbf1c7621477eec26
#
_entry.id   e7ce1dfba699a3bfbf1c7621477eec26
#
_cell.length_a   1.000
_cell.length_b   1.000
_cell.length_c   1.000
_cell.angle_alpha   90.00
_cell.angle_beta   90.00
_cell.angle_gamma   90.00
#
_symmetry.space_group_name_H-M   'P 1'
#
loop_
_entity.id
_entity.type
_entity.pdbx_description
1 polymer ?
#
loop_
_entity_poly.entity_id
_entity_poly.type
_entity_poly.pdbx_seq_one_letter_code
_entity_poly.pdbx_strand_id
1 'polypeptide(L)'
;MKNSITERQKQLLVVIYDFLTSTGYPPTFEDMRENLRVASNQSVVDLLKKLQGAGYVKKNAGARSIAITRLGYEALGRPALAPILGTTTAGLPAEAIEIAGEWQRLSKDISRLAEEVFMLKISGDSMINAGIDDGDAVLVQSKKEFISGEIVYAEIGDEGTVKRFISEDKPPYVYLRPENPKYDNILFTDEVQLKGKIVSVLKGNYWQAVK
;
A
#
# COMPACT_ATOMS: atom_id res chain seq x y z
N MET A 1 -11.35 -15.00 -24.27
CA MET A 1 -11.56 -16.09 -23.27
C MET A 1 -10.70 -15.76 -22.06
N LYS A 2 -11.30 -15.54 -20.86
CA LYS A 2 -10.52 -15.40 -19.63
C LYS A 2 -9.89 -16.77 -19.36
N ASN A 3 -8.56 -16.87 -19.52
CA ASN A 3 -7.84 -18.07 -19.10
C ASN A 3 -8.06 -18.25 -17.59
N SER A 4 -8.80 -19.29 -17.20
CA SER A 4 -8.95 -19.65 -15.80
C SER A 4 -7.58 -20.05 -15.23
N ILE A 5 -7.29 -19.63 -14.01
CA ILE A 5 -6.06 -20.00 -13.31
C ILE A 5 -5.99 -21.53 -13.16
N THR A 6 -4.85 -22.12 -13.49
CA THR A 6 -4.63 -23.58 -13.31
C THR A 6 -4.35 -23.89 -11.84
N GLU A 7 -4.61 -25.13 -11.41
CA GLU A 7 -4.31 -25.57 -10.04
C GLU A 7 -2.85 -25.31 -9.64
N ARG A 8 -1.91 -25.52 -10.57
CA ARG A 8 -0.49 -25.30 -10.30
C ARG A 8 -0.13 -23.82 -10.13
N GLN A 9 -0.76 -22.95 -10.92
CA GLN A 9 -0.65 -21.51 -10.77
C GLN A 9 -1.27 -21.04 -9.46
N LYS A 10 -2.43 -21.60 -9.09
CA LYS A 10 -3.10 -21.29 -7.82
C LYS A 10 -2.27 -21.72 -6.61
N GLN A 11 -1.64 -22.89 -6.65
CA GLN A 11 -0.70 -23.35 -5.61
C GLN A 11 0.45 -22.36 -5.42
N LEU A 12 1.08 -21.87 -6.50
CA LEU A 12 2.13 -20.87 -6.40
C LEU A 12 1.61 -19.55 -5.78
N LEU A 13 0.41 -19.13 -6.17
CA LEU A 13 -0.19 -17.92 -5.63
C LEU A 13 -0.50 -18.06 -4.13
N VAL A 14 -0.92 -19.26 -3.68
CA VAL A 14 -1.09 -19.60 -2.24
C VAL A 14 0.24 -19.48 -1.51
N VAL A 15 1.32 -20.06 -2.05
CA VAL A 15 2.66 -19.98 -1.43
C VAL A 15 3.08 -18.52 -1.26
N ILE A 16 2.91 -17.67 -2.30
CA ILE A 16 3.24 -16.25 -2.21
C ILE A 16 2.41 -15.57 -1.12
N TYR A 17 1.11 -15.82 -1.05
CA TYR A 17 0.21 -15.23 -0.05
C TYR A 17 0.59 -15.63 1.38
N ASP A 18 0.86 -16.93 1.59
CA ASP A 18 1.19 -17.46 2.92
C ASP A 18 2.54 -16.92 3.41
N PHE A 19 3.53 -16.78 2.54
CA PHE A 19 4.80 -16.12 2.88
C PHE A 19 4.59 -14.66 3.26
N LEU A 20 3.84 -13.88 2.48
CA LEU A 20 3.54 -12.48 2.80
C LEU A 20 2.87 -12.34 4.16
N THR A 21 1.96 -13.25 4.52
CA THR A 21 1.23 -13.17 5.80
C THR A 21 2.01 -13.73 7.00
N SER A 22 2.95 -14.63 6.79
CA SER A 22 3.71 -15.30 7.87
C SER A 22 5.06 -14.68 8.13
N THR A 23 5.77 -14.26 7.08
CA THR A 23 7.13 -13.72 7.18
C THR A 23 7.19 -12.21 6.92
N GLY A 24 6.15 -11.66 6.30
CA GLY A 24 6.10 -10.28 5.83
C GLY A 24 6.86 -10.03 4.52
N TYR A 25 7.49 -11.03 3.94
CA TYR A 25 8.28 -10.91 2.71
C TYR A 25 7.77 -11.86 1.63
N PRO A 26 7.89 -11.48 0.34
CA PRO A 26 7.68 -12.43 -0.75
C PRO A 26 8.69 -13.60 -0.67
N PRO A 27 8.27 -14.83 -1.03
CA PRO A 27 9.16 -15.97 -1.03
C PRO A 27 10.28 -15.82 -2.06
N THR A 28 11.43 -16.40 -1.77
CA THR A 28 12.52 -16.58 -2.75
C THR A 28 12.15 -17.65 -3.79
N PHE A 29 12.91 -17.73 -4.89
CA PHE A 29 12.74 -18.83 -5.86
C PHE A 29 12.95 -20.20 -5.22
N GLU A 30 13.83 -20.31 -4.25
CA GLU A 30 14.08 -21.54 -3.50
C GLU A 30 12.90 -21.92 -2.61
N ASP A 31 12.38 -20.96 -1.84
CA ASP A 31 11.16 -21.16 -1.04
C ASP A 31 9.99 -21.64 -1.91
N MET A 32 9.79 -20.99 -3.06
CA MET A 32 8.73 -21.38 -4.01
C MET A 32 8.96 -22.78 -4.58
N ARG A 33 10.20 -23.11 -4.94
CA ARG A 33 10.58 -24.43 -5.48
C ARG A 33 10.27 -25.53 -4.47
N GLU A 34 10.69 -25.36 -3.22
CA GLU A 34 10.50 -26.32 -2.15
C GLU A 34 9.02 -26.52 -1.81
N ASN A 35 8.29 -25.43 -1.61
CA ASN A 35 6.86 -25.49 -1.28
C ASN A 35 6.02 -26.10 -2.41
N LEU A 36 6.38 -25.83 -3.67
CA LEU A 36 5.73 -26.45 -4.84
C LEU A 36 6.23 -27.87 -5.13
N ARG A 37 7.31 -28.33 -4.50
CA ARG A 37 7.96 -29.62 -4.77
C ARG A 37 8.26 -29.79 -6.26
N VAL A 38 8.86 -28.79 -6.90
CA VAL A 38 9.29 -28.83 -8.29
C VAL A 38 10.80 -29.03 -8.37
N ALA A 39 11.26 -29.66 -9.48
CA ALA A 39 12.64 -30.09 -9.63
C ALA A 39 13.62 -28.93 -9.86
N SER A 40 13.16 -27.79 -10.38
CA SER A 40 14.05 -26.70 -10.77
C SER A 40 13.46 -25.31 -10.52
N ASN A 41 14.33 -24.32 -10.30
CA ASN A 41 13.92 -22.90 -10.26
C ASN A 41 13.32 -22.43 -11.59
N GLN A 42 13.71 -23.03 -12.74
CA GLN A 42 13.14 -22.69 -14.02
C GLN A 42 11.62 -22.96 -14.07
N SER A 43 11.17 -24.06 -13.44
CA SER A 43 9.73 -24.37 -13.34
C SER A 43 8.96 -23.30 -12.57
N VAL A 44 9.58 -22.72 -11.52
CA VAL A 44 9.00 -21.60 -10.77
C VAL A 44 8.93 -20.32 -11.63
N VAL A 45 10.02 -20.02 -12.35
CA VAL A 45 10.10 -18.86 -13.26
C VAL A 45 9.01 -18.93 -14.31
N ASP A 46 8.78 -20.11 -14.92
CA ASP A 46 7.77 -20.30 -15.97
C ASP A 46 6.34 -20.15 -15.42
N LEU A 47 6.09 -20.63 -14.19
CA LEU A 47 4.81 -20.43 -13.52
C LEU A 47 4.57 -18.96 -13.18
N LEU A 48 5.60 -18.24 -12.67
CA LEU A 48 5.51 -16.81 -12.37
C LEU A 48 5.25 -15.98 -13.62
N LYS A 49 5.95 -16.28 -14.76
CA LYS A 49 5.69 -15.61 -16.03
C LYS A 49 4.25 -15.80 -16.50
N LYS A 50 3.69 -16.99 -16.32
CA LYS A 50 2.29 -17.28 -16.66
C LYS A 50 1.33 -16.51 -15.75
N LEU A 51 1.58 -16.46 -14.43
CA LEU A 51 0.79 -15.66 -13.48
C LEU A 51 0.86 -14.16 -13.80
N GLN A 52 2.05 -13.66 -14.13
CA GLN A 52 2.26 -12.26 -14.51
C GLN A 52 1.56 -11.93 -15.84
N GLY A 53 1.70 -12.77 -16.87
CA GLY A 53 1.04 -12.58 -18.15
C GLY A 53 -0.49 -12.66 -18.07
N ALA A 54 -1.02 -13.41 -17.10
CA ALA A 54 -2.45 -13.47 -16.81
C ALA A 54 -2.93 -12.37 -15.84
N GLY A 55 -2.03 -11.52 -15.33
CA GLY A 55 -2.34 -10.39 -14.47
C GLY A 55 -2.61 -10.75 -13.00
N TYR A 56 -2.28 -11.96 -12.53
CA TYR A 56 -2.49 -12.38 -11.13
C TYR A 56 -1.40 -11.86 -10.18
N VAL A 57 -0.19 -11.61 -10.69
CA VAL A 57 0.92 -11.01 -9.95
C VAL A 57 1.58 -9.92 -10.78
N LYS A 58 2.17 -8.94 -10.08
CA LYS A 58 3.13 -7.97 -10.65
C LYS A 58 4.52 -8.31 -10.11
N LYS A 59 5.54 -8.14 -10.94
CA LYS A 59 6.93 -8.28 -10.54
C LYS A 59 7.69 -7.04 -10.99
N ASN A 60 8.21 -6.30 -10.03
CA ASN A 60 9.09 -5.16 -10.27
C ASN A 60 10.56 -5.60 -10.35
N ALA A 61 11.48 -4.70 -10.66
CA ALA A 61 12.90 -4.97 -10.59
C ALA A 61 13.33 -5.20 -9.13
N GLY A 62 13.99 -6.33 -8.84
CA GLY A 62 14.45 -6.70 -7.50
C GLY A 62 14.15 -8.15 -7.11
N ALA A 63 14.93 -8.69 -6.17
CA ALA A 63 14.87 -10.12 -5.80
C ALA A 63 13.59 -10.51 -5.03
N ARG A 64 12.92 -9.56 -4.34
CA ARG A 64 11.72 -9.78 -3.53
C ARG A 64 10.56 -8.84 -3.92
N SER A 65 10.35 -8.65 -5.22
CA SER A 65 9.44 -7.64 -5.76
C SER A 65 8.13 -8.20 -6.32
N ILE A 66 7.66 -9.35 -5.80
CA ILE A 66 6.42 -9.98 -6.24
C ILE A 66 5.26 -9.44 -5.42
N ALA A 67 4.26 -8.84 -6.09
CA ALA A 67 3.02 -8.41 -5.47
C ALA A 67 1.83 -9.16 -6.09
N ILE A 68 0.88 -9.58 -5.27
CA ILE A 68 -0.39 -10.16 -5.71
C ILE A 68 -1.31 -9.02 -6.15
N THR A 69 -1.90 -9.13 -7.33
CA THR A 69 -2.86 -8.15 -7.82
C THR A 69 -4.25 -8.38 -7.25
N ARG A 70 -5.16 -7.44 -7.46
CA ARG A 70 -6.58 -7.63 -7.14
C ARG A 70 -7.14 -8.92 -7.75
N LEU A 71 -6.84 -9.19 -9.03
CA LEU A 71 -7.26 -10.40 -9.72
C LEU A 71 -6.69 -11.67 -9.05
N GLY A 72 -5.46 -11.59 -8.54
CA GLY A 72 -4.82 -12.67 -7.79
C GLY A 72 -5.54 -12.97 -6.46
N TYR A 73 -5.89 -11.94 -5.70
CA TYR A 73 -6.66 -12.12 -4.46
C TYR A 73 -8.06 -12.68 -4.71
N GLU A 74 -8.74 -12.20 -5.76
CA GLU A 74 -10.04 -12.74 -6.19
C GLU A 74 -9.94 -14.23 -6.56
N ALA A 75 -8.89 -14.62 -7.30
CA ALA A 75 -8.65 -16.02 -7.68
C ALA A 75 -8.33 -16.93 -6.47
N LEU A 76 -7.70 -16.39 -5.44
CA LEU A 76 -7.45 -17.10 -4.18
C LEU A 76 -8.71 -17.19 -3.31
N GLY A 77 -9.66 -16.27 -3.43
CA GLY A 77 -10.76 -16.12 -2.49
C GLY A 77 -10.30 -15.65 -1.09
N ARG A 78 -9.14 -14.96 -1.03
CA ARG A 78 -8.53 -14.48 0.22
C ARG A 78 -8.58 -12.95 0.29
N PRO A 79 -8.57 -12.35 1.51
CA PRO A 79 -8.47 -10.91 1.68
C PRO A 79 -7.21 -10.35 1.00
N ALA A 80 -7.33 -9.18 0.41
CA ALA A 80 -6.16 -8.45 -0.08
C ALA A 80 -5.27 -7.99 1.08
N LEU A 81 -4.00 -7.82 0.79
CA LEU A 81 -2.97 -7.37 1.73
C LEU A 81 -2.45 -6.00 1.31
N ALA A 82 -2.18 -5.11 2.27
CA ALA A 82 -1.44 -3.89 2.07
C ALA A 82 -0.14 -3.92 2.88
N PRO A 83 0.98 -3.53 2.28
CA PRO A 83 2.24 -3.39 3.02
C PRO A 83 2.17 -2.23 4.00
N ILE A 84 2.77 -2.37 5.17
CA ILE A 84 3.00 -1.28 6.12
C ILE A 84 4.37 -0.68 5.78
N LEU A 85 4.38 0.56 5.30
CA LEU A 85 5.59 1.30 4.95
C LEU A 85 5.95 2.22 6.11
N GLY A 86 6.68 1.73 7.09
CA GLY A 86 7.30 2.54 8.15
C GLY A 86 6.42 3.60 8.85
N THR A 87 7.06 4.44 9.65
CA THR A 87 6.48 5.68 10.21
C THR A 87 6.68 6.84 9.23
N THR A 88 5.86 7.89 9.33
CA THR A 88 5.91 9.10 8.51
C THR A 88 7.16 9.96 8.75
N THR A 89 8.33 9.37 8.81
CA THR A 89 9.60 10.08 8.84
C THR A 89 10.42 9.68 7.62
N ALA A 90 10.62 10.67 6.76
CA ALA A 90 11.59 10.73 5.68
C ALA A 90 11.54 9.68 4.55
N GLY A 91 11.13 10.15 3.41
CA GLY A 91 11.74 9.86 2.11
C GLY A 91 12.17 8.43 1.79
N LEU A 92 11.22 7.49 1.70
CA LEU A 92 11.50 6.31 0.89
C LEU A 92 10.91 6.53 -0.49
N PRO A 93 11.73 6.53 -1.57
CA PRO A 93 11.22 6.50 -2.92
C PRO A 93 10.25 5.32 -3.07
N ALA A 94 9.21 5.46 -3.88
CA ALA A 94 8.24 4.39 -4.17
C ALA A 94 8.90 3.09 -4.70
N GLU A 95 10.18 3.11 -5.03
CA GLU A 95 11.00 1.98 -5.44
C GLU A 95 11.72 1.27 -4.28
N ALA A 96 11.84 1.89 -3.12
CA ALA A 96 12.47 1.31 -1.92
C ALA A 96 11.44 0.75 -0.95
N ILE A 97 10.43 0.06 -1.44
CA ILE A 97 9.58 -0.81 -0.63
C ILE A 97 10.35 -2.11 -0.35
N GLU A 98 11.49 -2.01 0.28
CA GLU A 98 11.99 -3.07 1.14
C GLU A 98 11.19 -2.99 2.43
N ILE A 99 10.06 -3.61 2.37
CA ILE A 99 9.05 -3.70 3.39
C ILE A 99 9.68 -4.34 4.61
N ALA A 100 9.68 -3.60 5.70
CA ALA A 100 9.94 -4.15 7.02
C ALA A 100 8.77 -5.06 7.45
N GLY A 101 8.58 -6.16 6.71
CA GLY A 101 7.95 -7.38 7.19
C GLY A 101 6.50 -7.37 7.68
N GLU A 102 5.73 -6.28 7.56
CA GLU A 102 4.36 -6.27 8.05
C GLU A 102 3.34 -6.04 6.92
N TRP A 103 2.36 -6.96 6.81
CA TRP A 103 1.25 -6.87 5.87
C TRP A 103 -0.07 -6.92 6.61
N GLN A 104 -0.92 -5.94 6.38
CA GLN A 104 -2.25 -5.87 6.95
C GLN A 104 -3.29 -6.41 5.98
N ARG A 105 -4.20 -7.24 6.49
CA ARG A 105 -5.37 -7.69 5.71
C ARG A 105 -6.36 -6.56 5.55
N LEU A 106 -6.76 -6.30 4.31
CA LEU A 106 -7.77 -5.31 3.99
C LEU A 106 -9.18 -5.89 4.15
N SER A 107 -10.14 -5.06 4.58
CA SER A 107 -11.54 -5.43 4.54
C SER A 107 -12.01 -5.65 3.09
N LYS A 108 -13.11 -6.38 2.90
CA LYS A 108 -13.65 -6.66 1.57
C LYS A 108 -13.98 -5.38 0.78
N ASP A 109 -14.43 -4.35 1.46
CA ASP A 109 -14.82 -3.08 0.84
C ASP A 109 -13.60 -2.30 0.32
N ILE A 110 -12.47 -2.43 1.02
CA ILE A 110 -11.21 -1.78 0.68
C ILE A 110 -10.39 -2.64 -0.31
N SER A 111 -10.62 -3.93 -0.39
CA SER A 111 -9.90 -4.87 -1.27
C SER A 111 -9.94 -4.48 -2.75
N ARG A 112 -10.91 -3.66 -3.16
CA ARG A 112 -11.02 -3.12 -4.54
C ARG A 112 -9.88 -2.16 -4.89
N LEU A 113 -9.20 -1.60 -3.88
CA LEU A 113 -8.11 -0.64 -4.03
C LEU A 113 -6.72 -1.31 -3.99
N ALA A 114 -6.64 -2.63 -3.84
CA ALA A 114 -5.45 -3.39 -3.46
C ALA A 114 -4.21 -3.22 -4.35
N GLU A 115 -4.33 -2.67 -5.56
CA GLU A 115 -3.19 -2.56 -6.49
C GLU A 115 -2.34 -1.30 -6.29
N GLU A 116 -2.88 -0.28 -5.61
CA GLU A 116 -2.25 1.04 -5.47
C GLU A 116 -2.34 1.56 -4.03
N VAL A 117 -2.37 0.66 -3.05
CA VAL A 117 -2.49 1.03 -1.65
C VAL A 117 -1.30 0.57 -0.83
N PHE A 118 -0.96 1.37 0.15
CA PHE A 118 0.01 1.06 1.19
C PHE A 118 -0.46 1.65 2.52
N MET A 119 0.15 1.23 3.60
CA MET A 119 -0.16 1.74 4.93
C MET A 119 1.00 2.54 5.50
N LEU A 120 0.67 3.58 6.24
CA LEU A 120 1.62 4.37 7.02
C LEU A 120 1.19 4.36 8.48
N LYS A 121 2.16 4.24 9.38
CA LYS A 121 1.94 4.46 10.80
C LYS A 121 2.03 5.96 11.09
N ILE A 122 1.06 6.49 11.80
CA ILE A 122 1.00 7.91 12.15
C ILE A 122 1.86 8.18 13.39
N SER A 123 2.61 9.27 13.32
CA SER A 123 3.31 9.82 14.46
C SER A 123 2.87 11.29 14.64
N GLY A 124 2.39 11.61 15.84
CA GLY A 124 1.91 12.94 16.21
C GLY A 124 0.39 13.11 16.14
N ASP A 125 -0.08 14.27 16.60
CA ASP A 125 -1.49 14.59 16.84
C ASP A 125 -2.06 15.65 15.87
N SER A 126 -1.35 15.96 14.79
CA SER A 126 -1.75 17.04 13.86
C SER A 126 -3.09 16.79 13.13
N MET A 127 -3.60 15.57 13.14
CA MET A 127 -4.84 15.18 12.47
C MET A 127 -5.91 14.63 13.42
N ILE A 128 -5.78 14.90 14.73
CA ILE A 128 -6.63 14.36 15.79
C ILE A 128 -8.12 14.69 15.58
N ASN A 129 -8.45 15.90 15.16
CA ASN A 129 -9.84 16.32 14.91
C ASN A 129 -10.45 15.69 13.64
N ALA A 130 -9.63 15.07 12.78
CA ALA A 130 -10.08 14.22 11.68
C ALA A 130 -10.24 12.76 12.11
N GLY A 131 -10.01 12.44 13.38
CA GLY A 131 -10.07 11.09 13.93
C GLY A 131 -8.87 10.21 13.55
N ILE A 132 -7.71 10.84 13.32
CA ILE A 132 -6.44 10.15 13.10
C ILE A 132 -5.53 10.50 14.28
N ASP A 133 -5.27 9.51 15.14
CA ASP A 133 -4.51 9.65 16.36
C ASP A 133 -3.07 9.16 16.22
N ASP A 134 -2.22 9.56 17.14
CA ASP A 134 -0.86 9.04 17.25
C ASP A 134 -0.87 7.51 17.40
N GLY A 135 -0.03 6.83 16.63
CA GLY A 135 0.06 5.36 16.62
C GLY A 135 -0.95 4.65 15.73
N ASP A 136 -1.94 5.34 15.16
CA ASP A 136 -2.84 4.75 14.16
C ASP A 136 -2.08 4.34 12.91
N ALA A 137 -2.68 3.43 12.14
CA ALA A 137 -2.23 3.15 10.78
C ALA A 137 -3.26 3.64 9.76
N VAL A 138 -2.81 4.38 8.76
CA VAL A 138 -3.68 4.88 7.68
C VAL A 138 -3.44 4.13 6.39
N LEU A 139 -4.51 3.86 5.64
CA LEU A 139 -4.44 3.30 4.30
C LEU A 139 -4.39 4.44 3.29
N VAL A 140 -3.33 4.47 2.52
CA VAL A 140 -3.06 5.45 1.48
C VAL A 140 -3.32 4.82 0.13
N GLN A 141 -4.12 5.48 -0.71
CA GLN A 141 -4.26 5.15 -2.13
C GLN A 141 -3.39 6.11 -2.93
N SER A 142 -2.44 5.57 -3.69
CA SER A 142 -1.62 6.38 -4.62
C SER A 142 -2.50 7.06 -5.66
N LYS A 143 -2.34 8.38 -5.82
CA LYS A 143 -3.07 9.22 -6.79
C LYS A 143 -2.14 10.26 -7.37
N LYS A 144 -2.52 10.78 -8.56
CA LYS A 144 -1.87 11.92 -9.20
C LYS A 144 -2.71 13.19 -9.17
N GLU A 145 -4.02 13.07 -8.96
CA GLU A 145 -4.97 14.18 -8.94
C GLU A 145 -5.69 14.21 -7.59
N PHE A 146 -5.82 15.39 -7.01
CA PHE A 146 -6.39 15.59 -5.68
C PHE A 146 -7.47 16.67 -5.71
N ILE A 147 -8.47 16.50 -4.85
CA ILE A 147 -9.61 17.41 -4.73
C ILE A 147 -9.51 18.11 -3.37
N SER A 148 -9.79 19.42 -3.34
CA SER A 148 -9.84 20.20 -2.09
C SER A 148 -10.73 19.52 -1.05
N GLY A 149 -10.24 19.41 0.19
CA GLY A 149 -10.89 18.72 1.28
C GLY A 149 -10.43 17.26 1.49
N GLU A 150 -9.73 16.64 0.55
CA GLU A 150 -9.18 15.30 0.75
C GLU A 150 -8.05 15.31 1.79
N ILE A 151 -8.01 14.27 2.66
CA ILE A 151 -6.84 14.03 3.50
C ILE A 151 -5.81 13.27 2.67
N VAL A 152 -4.59 13.80 2.65
CA VAL A 152 -3.53 13.33 1.76
C VAL A 152 -2.27 12.96 2.55
N TYR A 153 -1.51 12.04 2.01
CA TYR A 153 -0.11 11.85 2.36
C TYR A 153 0.73 12.70 1.39
N ALA A 154 1.59 13.52 1.96
CA ALA A 154 2.52 14.36 1.23
C ALA A 154 3.95 14.17 1.77
N GLU A 155 4.94 14.37 0.90
CA GLU A 155 6.35 14.50 1.25
C GLU A 155 6.76 15.96 1.10
N ILE A 156 7.56 16.46 2.03
CA ILE A 156 8.11 17.82 2.04
C ILE A 156 9.61 17.67 2.27
N GLY A 157 10.39 17.81 1.21
CA GLY A 157 11.79 17.38 1.24
C GLY A 157 11.85 15.89 1.58
N ASP A 158 12.52 15.55 2.68
CA ASP A 158 12.69 14.17 3.14
C ASP A 158 11.65 13.75 4.21
N GLU A 159 10.69 14.60 4.55
CA GLU A 159 9.71 14.33 5.60
C GLU A 159 8.33 14.00 5.03
N GLY A 160 7.73 12.90 5.51
CA GLY A 160 6.36 12.52 5.20
C GLY A 160 5.37 13.15 6.17
N THR A 161 4.21 13.59 5.68
CA THR A 161 3.15 14.15 6.52
C THR A 161 1.76 13.80 6.02
N VAL A 162 0.78 13.75 6.94
CA VAL A 162 -0.64 13.60 6.61
C VAL A 162 -1.37 14.89 6.99
N LYS A 163 -2.06 15.49 6.03
CA LYS A 163 -2.78 16.76 6.19
C LYS A 163 -4.02 16.79 5.30
N ARG A 164 -4.90 17.76 5.51
CA ARG A 164 -5.98 18.05 4.55
C ARG A 164 -5.47 18.95 3.45
N PHE A 165 -5.62 18.51 2.22
CA PHE A 165 -5.31 19.30 1.03
C PHE A 165 -6.41 20.34 0.82
N ILE A 166 -6.04 21.60 0.71
CA ILE A 166 -6.95 22.72 0.44
C ILE A 166 -6.51 23.42 -0.83
N SER A 167 -7.48 23.62 -1.72
CA SER A 167 -7.34 24.45 -2.92
C SER A 167 -8.56 25.35 -3.00
N GLU A 168 -8.36 26.67 -3.02
CA GLU A 168 -9.41 27.69 -2.98
C GLU A 168 -9.02 28.93 -3.80
N ASP A 169 -10.01 29.79 -4.10
CA ASP A 169 -9.83 30.96 -4.98
C ASP A 169 -9.19 32.18 -4.28
N LYS A 170 -8.92 32.08 -2.98
CA LYS A 170 -8.31 33.18 -2.19
C LYS A 170 -6.92 32.77 -1.69
N PRO A 171 -6.00 33.73 -1.52
CA PRO A 171 -4.70 33.44 -0.91
C PRO A 171 -4.86 32.74 0.46
N PRO A 172 -4.02 31.70 0.76
CA PRO A 172 -2.83 31.30 0.03
C PRO A 172 -3.06 30.36 -1.16
N TYR A 173 -4.25 30.21 -1.67
CA TYR A 173 -4.73 29.40 -2.79
C TYR A 173 -4.58 27.89 -2.60
N VAL A 174 -3.37 27.39 -2.32
CA VAL A 174 -3.10 25.96 -2.13
C VAL A 174 -2.23 25.78 -0.90
N TYR A 175 -2.67 24.90 0.02
CA TYR A 175 -1.96 24.60 1.25
C TYR A 175 -2.38 23.26 1.84
N LEU A 176 -1.58 22.74 2.76
CA LEU A 176 -1.90 21.59 3.58
C LEU A 176 -2.32 22.05 4.98
N ARG A 177 -3.54 21.70 5.37
CA ARG A 177 -4.13 22.10 6.65
C ARG A 177 -4.09 20.95 7.65
N PRO A 178 -3.52 21.15 8.85
CA PRO A 178 -3.67 20.22 9.96
C PRO A 178 -5.11 20.26 10.49
N GLU A 179 -5.58 19.16 11.01
CA GLU A 179 -6.85 19.05 11.75
C GLU A 179 -6.62 19.11 13.26
N ASN A 180 -5.67 19.93 13.68
CA ASN A 180 -5.39 20.31 15.05
C ASN A 180 -4.93 21.76 15.06
N PRO A 181 -5.67 22.68 15.74
CA PRO A 181 -5.37 24.11 15.72
C PRO A 181 -4.04 24.51 16.41
N LYS A 182 -3.33 23.56 17.01
CA LYS A 182 -1.98 23.77 17.53
C LYS A 182 -0.91 23.92 16.45
N TYR A 183 -1.23 23.52 15.22
CA TYR A 183 -0.29 23.48 14.10
C TYR A 183 -0.70 24.47 13.03
N ASP A 184 0.28 25.11 12.42
CA ASP A 184 0.08 26.04 11.30
C ASP A 184 -0.14 25.30 9.98
N ASN A 185 -0.78 26.00 9.02
CA ASN A 185 -0.89 25.51 7.65
C ASN A 185 0.47 25.46 6.99
N ILE A 186 0.69 24.44 6.17
CA ILE A 186 1.90 24.29 5.36
C ILE A 186 1.57 24.82 3.96
N LEU A 187 2.25 25.88 3.55
CA LEU A 187 2.10 26.45 2.23
C LEU A 187 2.63 25.50 1.14
N PHE A 188 1.96 25.47 0.00
CA PHE A 188 2.38 24.63 -1.10
C PHE A 188 3.57 25.26 -1.82
N THR A 189 4.71 24.56 -1.80
CA THR A 189 5.96 24.95 -2.46
C THR A 189 6.40 23.81 -3.40
N ASP A 190 7.47 24.05 -4.17
CA ASP A 190 8.05 23.03 -5.06
C ASP A 190 8.57 21.79 -4.30
N GLU A 191 8.79 21.90 -2.99
CA GLU A 191 9.23 20.79 -2.13
C GLU A 191 8.06 19.88 -1.71
N VAL A 192 6.80 20.33 -1.86
CA VAL A 192 5.62 19.57 -1.45
C VAL A 192 5.19 18.63 -2.57
N GLN A 193 5.23 17.35 -2.33
CA GLN A 193 4.80 16.32 -3.27
C GLN A 193 3.64 15.51 -2.68
N LEU A 194 2.47 15.59 -3.30
CA LEU A 194 1.34 14.75 -2.93
C LEU A 194 1.55 13.34 -3.48
N LYS A 195 1.49 12.33 -2.62
CA LYS A 195 1.74 10.92 -2.95
C LYS A 195 0.48 10.07 -2.98
N GLY A 196 -0.52 10.41 -2.18
CA GLY A 196 -1.74 9.63 -2.14
C GLY A 196 -2.81 10.21 -1.22
N LYS A 197 -4.02 9.69 -1.37
CA LYS A 197 -5.18 10.01 -0.55
C LYS A 197 -5.33 9.02 0.59
N ILE A 198 -5.63 9.50 1.79
CA ILE A 198 -6.02 8.64 2.89
C ILE A 198 -7.46 8.16 2.67
N VAL A 199 -7.65 6.86 2.59
CA VAL A 199 -8.96 6.25 2.31
C VAL A 199 -9.58 5.60 3.53
N SER A 200 -8.76 5.20 4.52
CA SER A 200 -9.25 4.60 5.76
C SER A 200 -8.20 4.68 6.88
N VAL A 201 -8.64 4.58 8.11
CA VAL A 201 -7.79 4.50 9.30
C VAL A 201 -8.01 3.15 9.97
N LEU A 202 -6.95 2.47 10.36
CA LEU A 202 -7.00 1.26 11.16
C LEU A 202 -6.85 1.65 12.64
N LYS A 203 -7.93 1.50 13.39
CA LYS A 203 -8.02 1.73 14.84
C LYS A 203 -7.92 0.39 15.57
N GLY A 204 -6.72 0.04 16.04
CA GLY A 204 -6.52 -1.30 16.62
C GLY A 204 -6.83 -2.39 15.59
N ASN A 205 -8.00 -3.02 15.68
CA ASN A 205 -8.39 -4.14 14.82
C ASN A 205 -9.54 -3.84 13.84
N TYR A 206 -10.01 -2.60 13.75
CA TYR A 206 -11.13 -2.25 12.88
C TYR A 206 -10.82 -1.06 11.97
N TRP A 207 -11.42 -1.08 10.78
CA TRP A 207 -11.29 -0.01 9.80
C TRP A 207 -12.34 1.06 10.01
N GLN A 208 -11.92 2.32 9.99
CA GLN A 208 -12.79 3.49 10.09
C GLN A 208 -12.62 4.35 8.85
N ALA A 209 -13.74 4.83 8.29
CA ALA A 209 -13.70 5.80 7.20
C ALA A 209 -13.13 7.13 7.68
N VAL A 210 -12.36 7.78 6.83
CA VAL A 210 -11.83 9.12 7.07
C VAL A 210 -12.95 10.14 6.90
N LYS A 211 -13.03 11.14 7.79
CA LYS A 211 -14.04 12.21 7.77
C LYS A 211 -13.57 13.44 7.02
#